data_a2067f4fadeebcc5988d1807cede3607
#
_entry.id   a2067f4fadeebcc5988d1807cede3607
#
_cell.length_a   1.000
_cell.length_b   1.000
_cell.length_c   1.000
_cell.angle_alpha   90.00
_cell.angle_beta   90.00
_cell.angle_gamma   90.00
#
_symmetry.space_group_name_H-M   'P 1'
#
loop_
_entity.id
_entity.type
_entity.pdbx_description
1 polymer ?
#
loop_
_entity_poly.entity_id
_entity_poly.type
_entity_poly.pdbx_seq_one_letter_code
_entity_poly.pdbx_strand_id
1 'polypeptide(L)'
;MRYWVRLRSSKSHKKNRAMLWSSSAKYNLKQLEDALRSQGTDDPLPIPKKIHESLKYFLKIIFRKNDFWDGQLRVITRLLQGKNTIVLLPTGGGKSLTYQFSRLMQPGSALIIDPLVALINDQVANLNQMGFDSAGYISSLLDVSEN
;
A
#
# COMPACT_ATOMS: atom_id res chain seq x y z
N MET A 1 -24.00 2.35 -3.42
CA MET A 1 -23.54 1.54 -2.27
C MET A 1 -22.08 1.92 -2.00
N ARG A 2 -21.72 2.33 -0.77
CA ARG A 2 -20.35 2.78 -0.45
C ARG A 2 -19.79 1.83 0.60
N TYR A 3 -18.63 1.25 0.33
CA TYR A 3 -17.96 0.32 1.24
C TYR A 3 -16.65 0.93 1.74
N TRP A 4 -16.34 0.72 3.03
CA TRP A 4 -15.21 1.34 3.72
C TRP A 4 -14.24 0.26 4.19
N VAL A 5 -12.98 0.35 3.83
CA VAL A 5 -11.92 -0.45 4.42
C VAL A 5 -11.05 0.45 5.29
N ARG A 6 -11.01 0.19 6.59
CA ARG A 6 -10.16 0.90 7.54
C ARG A 6 -8.98 0.01 7.92
N LEU A 7 -7.78 0.39 7.51
CA LEU A 7 -6.56 -0.27 7.96
C LEU A 7 -6.10 0.36 9.28
N ARG A 8 -6.28 -0.37 10.40
CA ARG A 8 -5.78 0.01 11.73
C ARG A 8 -4.44 -0.69 11.97
N SER A 9 -3.51 -0.02 12.61
CA SER A 9 -2.19 -0.58 12.95
C SER A 9 -2.30 -1.43 14.24
N SER A 10 -2.13 -2.75 14.14
CA SER A 10 -2.00 -3.64 15.30
C SER A 10 -0.65 -3.44 16.02
N LYS A 11 -0.51 -4.03 17.22
CA LYS A 11 0.77 -4.02 17.97
C LYS A 11 1.91 -4.67 17.16
N SER A 12 1.62 -5.77 16.45
CA SER A 12 2.58 -6.44 15.57
C SER A 12 2.98 -5.56 14.39
N HIS A 13 2.02 -4.88 13.78
CA HIS A 13 2.28 -3.96 12.68
C HIS A 13 3.10 -2.73 13.11
N LYS A 14 2.84 -2.21 14.33
CA LYS A 14 3.68 -1.13 14.90
C LYS A 14 5.13 -1.56 15.05
N LYS A 15 5.39 -2.80 15.49
CA LYS A 15 6.74 -3.35 15.62
C LYS A 15 7.41 -3.49 14.25
N ASN A 16 6.71 -4.03 13.25
CA ASN A 16 7.23 -4.16 11.89
C ASN A 16 7.47 -2.79 11.23
N ARG A 17 6.56 -1.82 11.40
CA ARG A 17 6.79 -0.45 10.95
C ARG A 17 7.95 0.21 11.68
N ALA A 18 8.06 0.05 13.00
CA ALA A 18 9.21 0.59 13.76
C ALA A 18 10.53 0.04 13.22
N MET A 19 10.59 -1.23 12.84
CA MET A 19 11.75 -1.84 12.19
C MET A 19 12.01 -1.24 10.80
N LEU A 20 11.00 -0.99 10.00
CA LEU A 20 11.12 -0.35 8.67
C LEU A 20 11.52 1.13 8.76
N TRP A 21 11.20 1.80 9.88
CA TRP A 21 11.57 3.20 10.18
C TRP A 21 12.89 3.32 10.93
N SER A 22 13.50 2.21 11.31
CA SER A 22 14.78 2.22 12.04
C SER A 22 15.90 2.81 11.19
N SER A 23 16.68 3.69 11.78
CA SER A 23 17.86 4.27 11.14
C SER A 23 18.96 3.25 10.82
N SER A 24 18.92 2.08 11.45
CA SER A 24 19.85 0.96 11.20
C SER A 24 19.42 0.05 10.05
N ALA A 25 18.22 0.20 9.49
CA ALA A 25 17.80 -0.56 8.32
C ALA A 25 18.57 -0.12 7.07
N LYS A 26 18.93 -1.09 6.20
CA LYS A 26 19.60 -0.82 4.92
C LYS A 26 18.84 0.21 4.07
N TYR A 27 17.52 0.18 4.17
CA TYR A 27 16.61 1.15 3.56
C TYR A 27 15.62 1.63 4.62
N ASN A 28 15.47 2.93 4.75
CA ASN A 28 14.66 3.58 5.75
C ASN A 28 13.48 4.27 5.06
N LEU A 29 12.26 4.06 5.57
CA LEU A 29 11.05 4.66 5.00
C LEU A 29 11.11 6.18 4.97
N LYS A 30 11.65 6.81 6.01
CA LYS A 30 11.78 8.27 6.06
C LYS A 30 12.69 8.79 4.94
N GLN A 31 13.85 8.15 4.73
CA GLN A 31 14.76 8.53 3.63
C GLN A 31 14.09 8.32 2.26
N LEU A 32 13.27 7.29 2.11
CA LEU A 32 12.50 7.06 0.89
C LEU A 32 11.44 8.15 0.67
N GLU A 33 10.68 8.51 1.72
CA GLU A 33 9.69 9.60 1.65
C GLU A 33 10.36 10.93 1.28
N ASP A 34 11.46 11.28 1.94
CA ASP A 34 12.20 12.52 1.67
C ASP A 34 12.72 12.55 0.23
N ALA A 35 13.28 11.42 -0.25
CA ALA A 35 13.74 11.30 -1.62
C ALA A 35 12.62 11.39 -2.67
N LEU A 36 11.44 10.84 -2.38
CA LEU A 36 10.28 10.93 -3.27
C LEU A 36 9.68 12.34 -3.30
N ARG A 37 9.65 13.03 -2.17
CA ARG A 37 9.15 14.41 -2.08
C ARG A 37 10.07 15.42 -2.77
N SER A 38 11.38 15.19 -2.73
CA SER A 38 12.36 16.08 -3.39
C SER A 38 12.30 16.02 -4.92
N GLN A 39 11.65 15.00 -5.50
CA GLN A 39 11.46 14.89 -6.96
C GLN A 39 10.23 15.71 -7.39
N GLY A 40 10.37 17.02 -7.42
CA GLY A 40 9.30 17.97 -7.75
C GLY A 40 8.78 17.96 -9.20
N THR A 41 9.04 16.95 -9.99
CA THR A 41 8.62 16.87 -11.39
C THR A 41 7.26 16.22 -11.57
N ASP A 42 6.42 16.78 -12.44
CA ASP A 42 5.13 16.20 -12.82
C ASP A 42 5.26 14.92 -13.65
N ASP A 43 6.43 14.71 -14.25
CA ASP A 43 6.75 13.48 -14.97
C ASP A 43 7.55 12.52 -14.08
N PRO A 44 7.05 11.27 -13.87
CA PRO A 44 7.63 10.33 -12.91
C PRO A 44 8.82 9.52 -13.44
N LEU A 45 9.46 9.90 -14.51
CA LEU A 45 10.55 9.11 -15.10
C LEU A 45 11.78 9.96 -15.47
N PRO A 46 12.97 9.37 -15.28
CA PRO A 46 13.27 8.03 -14.73
C PRO A 46 13.26 8.01 -13.18
N ILE A 47 12.66 6.97 -12.60
CA ILE A 47 12.74 6.75 -11.15
C ILE A 47 14.19 6.46 -10.79
N PRO A 48 14.81 7.21 -9.87
CA PRO A 48 16.19 6.96 -9.49
C PRO A 48 16.39 5.51 -9.02
N LYS A 49 17.48 4.90 -9.45
CA LYS A 49 17.79 3.50 -9.13
C LYS A 49 17.71 3.20 -7.64
N LYS A 50 18.19 4.10 -6.78
CA LYS A 50 18.14 3.96 -5.33
C LYS A 50 16.70 3.86 -4.79
N ILE A 51 15.77 4.65 -5.35
CA ILE A 51 14.34 4.59 -4.98
C ILE A 51 13.74 3.27 -5.43
N HIS A 52 14.01 2.85 -6.66
CA HIS A 52 13.54 1.57 -7.18
C HIS A 52 14.01 0.39 -6.30
N GLU A 53 15.29 0.35 -5.98
CA GLU A 53 15.86 -0.70 -5.11
C GLU A 53 15.23 -0.69 -3.71
N SER A 54 14.97 0.49 -3.14
CA SER A 54 14.30 0.61 -1.85
C SER A 54 12.86 0.06 -1.91
N LEU A 55 12.11 0.42 -2.94
CA LEU A 55 10.73 -0.08 -3.13
C LEU A 55 10.71 -1.60 -3.34
N LYS A 56 11.64 -2.15 -4.12
CA LYS A 56 11.77 -3.62 -4.29
C LYS A 56 12.11 -4.32 -2.98
N TYR A 57 12.97 -3.74 -2.16
CA TYR A 57 13.28 -4.27 -0.85
C TYR A 57 12.02 -4.39 0.03
N PHE A 58 11.20 -3.33 0.11
CA PHE A 58 9.95 -3.37 0.87
C PHE A 58 8.91 -4.32 0.24
N LEU A 59 8.82 -4.37 -1.08
CA LEU A 59 7.96 -5.32 -1.78
C LEU A 59 8.28 -6.77 -1.39
N LYS A 60 9.57 -7.11 -1.36
CA LYS A 60 10.02 -8.45 -0.98
C LYS A 60 9.69 -8.79 0.47
N ILE A 61 9.91 -7.87 1.41
CA ILE A 61 9.67 -8.11 2.83
C ILE A 61 8.17 -8.20 3.13
N ILE A 62 7.35 -7.32 2.55
CA ILE A 62 5.93 -7.19 2.90
C ILE A 62 5.07 -8.16 2.12
N PHE A 63 5.26 -8.21 0.79
CA PHE A 63 4.41 -8.97 -0.13
C PHE A 63 5.07 -10.24 -0.66
N ARG A 64 6.32 -10.53 -0.27
CA ARG A 64 7.10 -11.69 -0.72
C ARG A 64 7.21 -11.79 -2.25
N LYS A 65 7.19 -10.65 -2.94
CA LYS A 65 7.36 -10.54 -4.39
C LYS A 65 8.73 -9.98 -4.72
N ASN A 66 9.33 -10.47 -5.80
CA ASN A 66 10.71 -10.09 -6.16
C ASN A 66 10.76 -8.81 -7.00
N ASP A 67 9.70 -8.53 -7.76
CA ASP A 67 9.66 -7.36 -8.63
C ASP A 67 8.22 -6.83 -8.81
N PHE A 68 8.13 -5.57 -9.26
CA PHE A 68 6.88 -4.98 -9.70
C PHE A 68 6.56 -5.39 -11.13
N TRP A 69 5.29 -5.56 -11.43
CA TRP A 69 4.83 -5.71 -12.80
C TRP A 69 4.84 -4.36 -13.51
N ASP A 70 4.79 -4.42 -14.84
CA ASP A 70 4.78 -3.21 -15.65
C ASP A 70 3.66 -2.24 -15.22
N GLY A 71 3.99 -0.96 -15.15
CA GLY A 71 3.11 0.11 -14.69
C GLY A 71 2.94 0.24 -13.18
N GLN A 72 3.11 -0.83 -12.38
CA GLN A 72 2.89 -0.77 -10.93
C GLN A 72 3.83 0.19 -10.22
N LEU A 73 5.11 0.14 -10.54
CA LEU A 73 6.12 1.00 -9.91
C LEU A 73 5.81 2.49 -10.14
N ARG A 74 5.39 2.84 -11.35
CA ARG A 74 5.00 4.21 -11.70
C ARG A 74 3.82 4.71 -10.88
N VAL A 75 2.78 3.87 -10.73
CA VAL A 75 1.60 4.16 -9.91
C VAL A 75 1.99 4.36 -8.46
N ILE A 76 2.75 3.43 -7.89
CA ILE A 76 3.20 3.45 -6.50
C ILE A 76 4.00 4.72 -6.22
N THR A 77 4.94 5.07 -7.08
CA THR A 77 5.76 6.28 -6.93
C THR A 77 4.90 7.54 -6.88
N ARG A 78 3.91 7.69 -7.77
CA ARG A 78 2.99 8.83 -7.75
C ARG A 78 2.14 8.88 -6.49
N LEU A 79 1.60 7.74 -6.04
CA LEU A 79 0.82 7.67 -4.80
C LEU A 79 1.67 8.03 -3.57
N LEU A 80 2.92 7.60 -3.52
CA LEU A 80 3.85 7.94 -2.43
C LEU A 80 4.25 9.42 -2.44
N GLN A 81 4.20 10.09 -3.60
CA GLN A 81 4.36 11.54 -3.72
C GLN A 81 3.11 12.33 -3.32
N GLY A 82 2.00 11.64 -2.95
CA GLY A 82 0.72 12.29 -2.63
C GLY A 82 -0.03 12.84 -3.84
N LYS A 83 0.33 12.41 -5.07
CA LYS A 83 -0.30 12.90 -6.30
C LYS A 83 -1.58 12.12 -6.60
N ASN A 84 -2.64 12.84 -6.97
CA ASN A 84 -3.84 12.23 -7.53
C ASN A 84 -3.49 11.44 -8.80
N THR A 85 -4.00 10.21 -8.89
CA THR A 85 -3.59 9.28 -9.94
C THR A 85 -4.79 8.49 -10.46
N ILE A 86 -4.97 8.50 -11.76
CA ILE A 86 -5.89 7.59 -12.46
C ILE A 86 -5.05 6.43 -12.99
N VAL A 87 -5.48 5.20 -12.71
CA VAL A 87 -4.72 3.99 -13.02
C VAL A 87 -5.54 3.08 -13.93
N LEU A 88 -4.99 2.82 -15.11
CA LEU A 88 -5.54 1.85 -16.05
C LEU A 88 -4.56 0.66 -16.14
N LEU A 89 -4.88 -0.41 -15.45
CA LEU A 89 -4.15 -1.67 -15.52
C LEU A 89 -5.10 -2.78 -15.99
N PRO A 90 -4.62 -3.77 -16.75
CA PRO A 90 -5.44 -4.89 -17.19
C PRO A 90 -6.00 -5.68 -16.01
N THR A 91 -7.00 -6.52 -16.26
CA THR A 91 -7.47 -7.50 -15.28
C THR A 91 -6.32 -8.42 -14.90
N GLY A 92 -6.15 -8.68 -13.61
CA GLY A 92 -4.98 -9.40 -13.12
C GLY A 92 -3.68 -8.59 -13.02
N GLY A 93 -3.64 -7.33 -13.51
CA GLY A 93 -2.46 -6.45 -13.47
C GLY A 93 -2.00 -5.98 -12.09
N GLY A 94 -2.57 -6.56 -11.02
CA GLY A 94 -2.15 -6.30 -9.65
C GLY A 94 -2.51 -4.91 -9.12
N LYS A 95 -3.67 -4.38 -9.53
CA LYS A 95 -4.20 -3.08 -9.04
C LYS A 95 -4.21 -3.02 -7.50
N SER A 96 -4.64 -4.08 -6.84
CA SER A 96 -4.71 -4.15 -5.38
C SER A 96 -3.34 -3.95 -4.72
N LEU A 97 -2.29 -4.53 -5.29
CA LEU A 97 -0.93 -4.35 -4.80
C LEU A 97 -0.52 -2.87 -4.81
N THR A 98 -0.88 -2.11 -5.84
CA THR A 98 -0.44 -0.71 -5.95
C THR A 98 -0.93 0.15 -4.80
N TYR A 99 -2.21 0.10 -4.46
CA TYR A 99 -2.75 0.91 -3.36
C TYR A 99 -2.44 0.31 -1.98
N GLN A 100 -2.44 -1.03 -1.83
CA GLN A 100 -2.07 -1.69 -0.57
C GLN A 100 -0.61 -1.39 -0.21
N PHE A 101 0.30 -1.57 -1.16
CA PHE A 101 1.72 -1.27 -0.97
C PHE A 101 1.93 0.22 -0.63
N SER A 102 1.39 1.12 -1.45
CA SER A 102 1.53 2.57 -1.22
C SER A 102 0.98 2.97 0.13
N ARG A 103 -0.15 2.36 0.54
CA ARG A 103 -0.75 2.65 1.83
C ARG A 103 0.11 2.21 2.99
N LEU A 104 0.70 1.01 2.91
CA LEU A 104 1.57 0.47 3.98
C LEU A 104 2.86 1.27 4.14
N MET A 105 3.30 1.94 3.09
CA MET A 105 4.48 2.83 3.11
C MET A 105 4.20 4.21 3.72
N GLN A 106 2.93 4.61 3.90
CA GLN A 106 2.56 5.94 4.39
C GLN A 106 1.92 5.88 5.79
N PRO A 107 2.01 6.94 6.61
CA PRO A 107 1.29 7.04 7.87
C PRO A 107 -0.22 7.28 7.65
N GLY A 108 -1.05 6.96 8.65
CA GLY A 108 -2.49 7.25 8.65
C GLY A 108 -3.37 6.05 8.25
N SER A 109 -4.53 6.26 7.63
CA SER A 109 -5.47 5.23 7.16
C SER A 109 -5.82 5.43 5.69
N ALA A 110 -6.09 4.37 4.94
CA ALA A 110 -6.65 4.45 3.61
C ALA A 110 -8.09 3.99 3.60
N LEU A 111 -8.86 4.63 2.76
CA LEU A 111 -10.21 4.24 2.42
C LEU A 111 -10.22 3.70 1.00
N ILE A 112 -10.70 2.46 0.86
CA ILE A 112 -10.85 1.82 -0.44
C ILE A 112 -12.35 1.62 -0.67
N ILE A 113 -12.82 2.08 -1.81
CA ILE A 113 -14.22 1.94 -2.23
C ILE A 113 -14.25 0.97 -3.40
N ASP A 114 -14.91 -0.16 -3.23
CA ASP A 114 -15.09 -1.17 -4.27
C ASP A 114 -16.58 -1.52 -4.36
N PRO A 115 -17.18 -1.64 -5.56
CA PRO A 115 -18.58 -2.00 -5.71
C PRO A 115 -18.86 -3.49 -5.45
N LEU A 116 -17.83 -4.34 -5.41
CA LEU A 116 -17.98 -5.79 -5.28
C LEU A 116 -17.56 -6.26 -3.89
N VAL A 117 -18.54 -6.64 -3.06
CA VAL A 117 -18.32 -7.14 -1.69
C VAL A 117 -17.39 -8.35 -1.65
N ALA A 118 -17.53 -9.28 -2.60
CA ALA A 118 -16.67 -10.46 -2.68
C ALA A 118 -15.19 -10.09 -2.82
N LEU A 119 -14.86 -9.08 -3.66
CA LEU A 119 -13.49 -8.61 -3.82
C LEU A 119 -12.95 -7.96 -2.55
N ILE A 120 -13.80 -7.24 -1.82
CA ILE A 120 -13.40 -6.62 -0.54
C ILE A 120 -13.06 -7.70 0.47
N ASN A 121 -13.92 -8.73 0.60
CA ASN A 121 -13.70 -9.86 1.52
C ASN A 121 -12.39 -10.58 1.19
N ASP A 122 -12.14 -10.88 -0.07
CA ASP A 122 -10.91 -11.53 -0.53
C ASP A 122 -9.67 -10.68 -0.21
N GLN A 123 -9.76 -9.37 -0.39
CA GLN A 123 -8.64 -8.47 -0.09
C GLN A 123 -8.35 -8.39 1.41
N VAL A 124 -9.38 -8.29 2.25
CA VAL A 124 -9.23 -8.31 3.71
C VAL A 124 -8.67 -9.65 4.18
N ALA A 125 -9.19 -10.77 3.67
CA ALA A 125 -8.69 -12.11 3.98
C ALA A 125 -7.21 -12.26 3.61
N ASN A 126 -6.81 -11.81 2.41
CA ASN A 126 -5.42 -11.84 1.96
C ASN A 126 -4.50 -10.98 2.84
N LEU A 127 -4.94 -9.79 3.25
CA LEU A 127 -4.17 -8.93 4.16
C LEU A 127 -4.00 -9.57 5.53
N ASN A 128 -5.06 -10.19 6.07
CA ASN A 128 -5.00 -10.92 7.34
C ASN A 128 -4.04 -12.12 7.26
N GLN A 129 -4.05 -12.89 6.18
CA GLN A 129 -3.11 -13.99 5.94
C GLN A 129 -1.65 -13.52 5.86
N MET A 130 -1.41 -12.30 5.37
CA MET A 130 -0.09 -11.66 5.39
C MET A 130 0.29 -11.08 6.76
N GLY A 131 -0.57 -11.21 7.78
CA GLY A 131 -0.34 -10.69 9.13
C GLY A 131 -0.77 -9.23 9.34
N PHE A 132 -1.59 -8.68 8.45
CA PHE A 132 -2.18 -7.35 8.59
C PHE A 132 -3.60 -7.45 9.14
N ASP A 133 -3.73 -7.62 10.45
CA ASP A 133 -4.99 -7.72 11.21
C ASP A 133 -5.74 -6.37 11.39
N SER A 134 -5.25 -5.33 10.77
CA SER A 134 -5.79 -3.96 10.84
C SER A 134 -6.63 -3.57 9.63
N ALA A 135 -6.94 -4.53 8.76
CA ALA A 135 -7.87 -4.37 7.66
C ALA A 135 -9.27 -4.78 8.11
N GLY A 136 -10.24 -3.90 7.93
CA GLY A 136 -11.65 -4.18 8.16
C GLY A 136 -12.48 -3.61 7.02
N TYR A 137 -13.72 -4.06 6.89
CA TYR A 137 -14.65 -3.53 5.90
C TYR A 137 -16.00 -3.21 6.52
N ILE A 138 -16.74 -2.32 5.88
CA ILE A 138 -18.12 -2.00 6.21
C ILE A 138 -18.95 -2.26 4.95
N SER A 139 -19.97 -3.07 5.06
CA SER A 139 -20.95 -3.30 3.99
C SER A 139 -22.36 -3.12 4.51
N SER A 140 -23.31 -2.89 3.61
CA SER A 140 -24.74 -2.83 3.97
C SER A 140 -25.33 -4.19 4.40
N LEU A 141 -24.54 -5.27 4.30
CA LEU A 141 -24.92 -6.60 4.75
C LEU A 141 -24.47 -6.90 6.19
N LEU A 142 -23.69 -6.01 6.80
CA LEU A 142 -23.37 -6.11 8.22
C LEU A 142 -24.56 -5.55 9.00
N ASP A 143 -25.23 -6.42 9.74
CA ASP A 143 -26.26 -6.03 10.69
C ASP A 143 -25.65 -5.10 11.75
N VAL A 144 -26.37 -4.04 12.11
CA VAL A 144 -25.94 -3.02 13.07
C VAL A 144 -25.92 -3.56 14.52
N SER A 145 -26.10 -4.86 14.71
CA SER A 145 -26.30 -5.51 16.01
C SER A 145 -25.03 -5.98 16.73
N GLU A 146 -23.84 -5.76 16.17
CA GLU A 146 -22.57 -6.02 16.89
C GLU A 146 -21.84 -4.71 17.24
N ASN A 147 -22.30 -4.11 18.33
CA ASN A 147 -21.54 -3.13 19.11
C ASN A 147 -20.85 -3.83 20.29
#